data_da980c314ed859cd4aeb8e5876cdd959
#
_entry.id   da980c314ed859cd4aeb8e5876cdd959
#
_cell.length_a   1.000
_cell.length_b   1.000
_cell.length_c   1.000
_cell.angle_alpha   90.00
_cell.angle_beta   90.00
_cell.angle_gamma   90.00
#
_symmetry.space_group_name_H-M   'P 1'
#
loop_
_entity.id
_entity.type
_entity.pdbx_description
1 polymer ?
#
loop_
_entity_poly.entity_id
_entity_poly.type
_entity_poly.pdbx_seq_one_letter_code
_entity_poly.pdbx_strand_id
1 'polypeptide(L)'
;PMHQPEHTPRTLFVDDESINQQIGAEILLALGAEADTADNGLQALRLIRTRHYAIVFTDVEMPVMDGATLTHILRSDSRYGELPIIACTAISSPEEEEALLQKGFTAVLRKPFDVQAMQTALNRHATLSGEAPAPSPDPSPRVGAGHAIREELEHLPGFSVRQGLDRVMGNLPLYVSLLFDFRRELAEADAEIRQARLRDDMPSIRASVHKLKGISGNVGATDLYTQLVELEQCLQGGSAENVDNLLDTLYGYVTTTESVLAAAGQAIAAYPEAPLSIPAAGETLDVRKLQPALCECLLLIRQYNTAAREAFGSVRRFLGGQCGAETNEIQHAIDTFDFEKAESGLLHLAQLLDLELREPNGLS
;
A
#
# COMPACT_ATOMS: atom_id res chain seq x y z
N PRO A 1 1.83 33.41 -25.95
CA PRO A 1 1.87 32.81 -24.60
C PRO A 1 2.08 31.31 -24.78
N MET A 2 3.27 30.86 -24.47
CA MET A 2 3.63 29.45 -24.51
C MET A 2 2.97 28.81 -23.26
N HIS A 3 2.07 27.86 -23.49
CA HIS A 3 1.61 26.94 -22.45
C HIS A 3 2.84 26.15 -21.97
N GLN A 4 3.29 26.40 -20.75
CA GLN A 4 4.20 25.47 -20.07
C GLN A 4 3.41 24.17 -19.86
N PRO A 5 4.00 23.00 -20.10
CA PRO A 5 3.34 21.74 -19.77
C PRO A 5 3.05 21.72 -18.27
N GLU A 6 1.80 21.45 -17.92
CA GLU A 6 1.35 21.25 -16.53
C GLU A 6 2.19 20.10 -15.95
N HIS A 7 3.12 20.44 -15.06
CA HIS A 7 3.90 19.42 -14.36
C HIS A 7 3.02 18.76 -13.30
N THR A 8 2.61 17.54 -13.56
CA THR A 8 1.99 16.67 -12.55
C THR A 8 2.93 16.58 -11.35
N PRO A 9 2.48 16.93 -10.14
CA PRO A 9 3.36 16.89 -8.96
C PRO A 9 3.74 15.45 -8.64
N ARG A 10 5.04 15.20 -8.47
CA ARG A 10 5.52 13.90 -8.00
C ARG A 10 5.49 13.87 -6.50
N THR A 11 4.88 12.85 -5.93
CA THR A 11 4.71 12.64 -4.50
C THR A 11 5.41 11.35 -4.07
N LEU A 12 5.80 11.28 -2.80
CA LEU A 12 6.34 10.06 -2.19
C LEU A 12 5.45 9.67 -1.02
N PHE A 13 4.99 8.43 -1.00
CA PHE A 13 4.22 7.85 0.09
C PHE A 13 5.05 6.77 0.79
N VAL A 14 5.32 6.95 2.08
CA VAL A 14 6.21 6.09 2.87
C VAL A 14 5.42 5.44 3.99
N ASP A 15 5.32 4.13 3.97
CA ASP A 15 4.62 3.34 4.98
C ASP A 15 5.17 1.91 4.91
N ASP A 16 5.36 1.22 6.01
CA ASP A 16 5.88 -0.15 6.02
C ASP A 16 4.79 -1.19 5.67
N GLU A 17 3.53 -0.76 5.63
CA GLU A 17 2.40 -1.61 5.30
C GLU A 17 2.00 -1.47 3.82
N SER A 18 2.07 -2.57 3.07
CA SER A 18 1.75 -2.59 1.64
C SER A 18 0.32 -2.12 1.34
N ILE A 19 -0.65 -2.42 2.21
CA ILE A 19 -2.05 -1.98 2.10
C ILE A 19 -2.13 -0.45 2.19
N ASN A 20 -1.44 0.14 3.14
CA ASN A 20 -1.41 1.60 3.31
C ASN A 20 -0.75 2.29 2.11
N GLN A 21 0.36 1.72 1.59
CA GLN A 21 1.01 2.22 0.39
C GLN A 21 0.08 2.19 -0.82
N GLN A 22 -0.63 1.08 -1.04
CA GLN A 22 -1.57 0.95 -2.17
C GLN A 22 -2.70 1.97 -2.09
N ILE A 23 -3.30 2.13 -0.91
CA ILE A 23 -4.37 3.11 -0.68
C ILE A 23 -3.85 4.53 -0.86
N GLY A 24 -2.71 4.87 -0.23
CA GLY A 24 -2.12 6.20 -0.33
C GLY A 24 -1.76 6.57 -1.77
N ALA A 25 -1.12 5.65 -2.50
CA ALA A 25 -0.78 5.85 -3.90
C ALA A 25 -2.02 6.02 -4.79
N GLU A 26 -3.07 5.21 -4.59
CA GLU A 26 -4.32 5.32 -5.36
C GLU A 26 -4.99 6.66 -5.14
N ILE A 27 -5.09 7.12 -3.89
CA ILE A 27 -5.65 8.44 -3.58
C ILE A 27 -4.84 9.54 -4.28
N LEU A 28 -3.51 9.51 -4.20
CA LEU A 28 -2.65 10.51 -4.82
C LEU A 28 -2.77 10.52 -6.36
N LEU A 29 -2.83 9.34 -6.98
CA LEU A 29 -3.06 9.18 -8.41
C LEU A 29 -4.43 9.73 -8.83
N ALA A 30 -5.48 9.41 -8.09
CA ALA A 30 -6.83 9.92 -8.34
C ALA A 30 -6.93 11.45 -8.15
N LEU A 31 -6.09 12.03 -7.30
CA LEU A 31 -5.96 13.48 -7.12
C LEU A 31 -5.06 14.15 -8.18
N GLY A 32 -4.60 13.41 -9.17
CA GLY A 32 -3.81 13.93 -10.28
C GLY A 32 -2.32 14.12 -9.99
N ALA A 33 -1.77 13.40 -9.00
CA ALA A 33 -0.35 13.39 -8.68
C ALA A 33 0.33 12.10 -9.17
N GLU A 34 1.63 12.14 -9.47
CA GLU A 34 2.44 10.92 -9.58
C GLU A 34 2.79 10.44 -8.15
N ALA A 35 2.69 9.14 -7.88
CA ALA A 35 2.99 8.58 -6.57
C ALA A 35 4.07 7.50 -6.67
N ASP A 36 5.22 7.74 -6.03
CA ASP A 36 6.20 6.72 -5.70
C ASP A 36 5.94 6.22 -4.27
N THR A 37 6.31 4.99 -3.96
CA THR A 37 6.17 4.42 -2.61
C THR A 37 7.51 3.97 -2.03
N ALA A 38 7.62 3.89 -0.70
CA ALA A 38 8.78 3.38 0.00
C ALA A 38 8.36 2.66 1.30
N ASP A 39 9.07 1.58 1.66
CA ASP A 39 8.74 0.72 2.80
C ASP A 39 9.29 1.24 4.15
N ASN A 40 10.16 2.24 4.14
CA ASN A 40 10.78 2.82 5.33
C ASN A 40 11.52 4.11 5.00
N GLY A 41 11.92 4.85 6.05
CA GLY A 41 12.63 6.11 5.89
C GLY A 41 13.96 6.01 5.14
N LEU A 42 14.67 4.88 5.22
CA LEU A 42 15.96 4.71 4.51
C LEU A 42 15.75 4.61 3.00
N GLN A 43 14.72 3.86 2.57
CA GLN A 43 14.35 3.78 1.15
C GLN A 43 13.84 5.14 0.66
N ALA A 44 12.99 5.81 1.43
CA ALA A 44 12.53 7.16 1.14
C ALA A 44 13.69 8.15 0.95
N LEU A 45 14.68 8.13 1.86
CA LEU A 45 15.85 8.98 1.76
C LEU A 45 16.67 8.75 0.48
N ARG A 46 16.79 7.49 0.02
CA ARG A 46 17.46 7.16 -1.24
C ARG A 46 16.68 7.73 -2.44
N LEU A 47 15.36 7.59 -2.45
CA LEU A 47 14.51 8.14 -3.50
C LEU A 47 14.59 9.67 -3.54
N ILE A 48 14.49 10.36 -2.40
CA ILE A 48 14.54 11.81 -2.30
C ILE A 48 15.90 12.37 -2.78
N ARG A 49 16.99 11.63 -2.60
CA ARG A 49 18.32 12.03 -3.09
C ARG A 49 18.48 11.91 -4.60
N THR A 50 17.67 11.09 -5.26
CA THR A 50 17.77 10.80 -6.70
C THR A 50 16.64 11.41 -7.54
N ARG A 51 15.55 11.84 -6.89
CA ARG A 51 14.37 12.39 -7.54
C ARG A 51 13.84 13.60 -6.78
N HIS A 52 13.19 14.51 -7.49
CA HIS A 52 12.50 15.64 -6.86
C HIS A 52 11.06 15.25 -6.54
N TYR A 53 10.63 15.52 -5.31
CA TYR A 53 9.27 15.36 -4.85
C TYR A 53 8.69 16.71 -4.43
N ALA A 54 7.43 16.94 -4.78
CA ALA A 54 6.69 18.13 -4.38
C ALA A 54 6.23 18.04 -2.92
N ILE A 55 6.01 16.83 -2.41
CA ILE A 55 5.54 16.54 -1.05
C ILE A 55 5.84 15.07 -0.70
N VAL A 56 6.09 14.83 0.56
CA VAL A 56 6.29 13.48 1.13
C VAL A 56 5.22 13.23 2.20
N PHE A 57 4.51 12.11 2.07
CA PHE A 57 3.65 11.56 3.11
C PHE A 57 4.41 10.41 3.75
N THR A 58 4.57 10.39 5.06
CA THR A 58 5.32 9.33 5.74
C THR A 58 4.62 8.87 7.02
N ASP A 59 4.54 7.56 7.21
CA ASP A 59 4.24 7.04 8.53
C ASP A 59 5.29 7.52 9.53
N VAL A 60 4.86 7.72 10.76
CA VAL A 60 5.73 8.12 11.87
C VAL A 60 6.49 6.91 12.42
N GLU A 61 5.81 5.77 12.56
CA GLU A 61 6.37 4.55 13.16
C GLU A 61 6.62 3.50 12.08
N MET A 62 7.89 3.29 11.74
CA MET A 62 8.32 2.29 10.75
C MET A 62 9.62 1.62 11.19
N PRO A 63 9.86 0.35 10.83
CA PRO A 63 11.12 -0.32 11.08
C PRO A 63 12.27 0.29 10.25
N VAL A 64 13.51 -0.04 10.63
CA VAL A 64 14.76 0.38 9.97
C VAL A 64 15.05 1.87 10.14
N MET A 65 14.17 2.76 9.70
CA MET A 65 14.22 4.21 9.89
C MET A 65 12.79 4.75 9.94
N ASP A 66 12.42 5.30 11.07
CA ASP A 66 11.12 5.91 11.31
C ASP A 66 10.97 7.28 10.61
N GLY A 67 9.73 7.76 10.51
CA GLY A 67 9.42 9.03 9.84
C GLY A 67 9.99 10.25 10.54
N ALA A 68 10.15 10.21 11.87
CA ALA A 68 10.73 11.31 12.63
C ALA A 68 12.25 11.43 12.36
N THR A 69 12.96 10.31 12.31
CA THR A 69 14.39 10.24 11.95
C THR A 69 14.60 10.70 10.49
N LEU A 70 13.77 10.24 9.55
CA LEU A 70 13.79 10.70 8.16
C LEU A 70 13.63 12.22 8.09
N THR A 71 12.62 12.76 8.77
CA THR A 71 12.32 14.19 8.80
C THR A 71 13.49 14.99 9.40
N HIS A 72 14.07 14.53 10.51
CA HIS A 72 15.23 15.18 11.13
C HIS A 72 16.44 15.23 10.16
N ILE A 73 16.73 14.14 9.47
CA ILE A 73 17.81 14.09 8.46
C ILE A 73 17.55 15.10 7.33
N LEU A 74 16.32 15.13 6.80
CA LEU A 74 15.96 16.04 5.71
C LEU A 74 16.00 17.52 6.15
N ARG A 75 15.56 17.85 7.36
CA ARG A 75 15.63 19.22 7.89
C ARG A 75 17.03 19.68 8.19
N SER A 76 17.94 18.75 8.46
CA SER A 76 19.38 19.05 8.68
C SER A 76 20.13 19.32 7.37
N ASP A 77 19.55 19.00 6.21
CA ASP A 77 20.12 19.25 4.89
C ASP A 77 19.40 20.42 4.21
N SER A 78 20.10 21.52 3.97
CA SER A 78 19.54 22.75 3.39
C SER A 78 18.84 22.55 2.03
N ARG A 79 19.18 21.48 1.31
CA ARG A 79 18.53 21.14 0.01
C ARG A 79 17.06 20.72 0.19
N TYR A 80 16.69 20.21 1.36
CA TYR A 80 15.37 19.67 1.65
C TYR A 80 14.66 20.41 2.78
N GLY A 81 15.20 21.52 3.26
CA GLY A 81 14.63 22.30 4.35
C GLY A 81 13.17 22.70 4.13
N GLU A 82 12.83 23.05 2.90
CA GLU A 82 11.48 23.49 2.49
C GLU A 82 10.61 22.35 1.94
N LEU A 83 11.13 21.11 1.79
CA LEU A 83 10.34 19.99 1.30
C LEU A 83 9.17 19.71 2.26
N PRO A 84 7.90 19.78 1.81
CA PRO A 84 6.78 19.45 2.65
C PRO A 84 6.80 17.98 3.04
N ILE A 85 6.76 17.70 4.35
CA ILE A 85 6.73 16.36 4.92
C ILE A 85 5.51 16.24 5.82
N ILE A 86 4.57 15.40 5.44
CA ILE A 86 3.32 15.17 6.13
C ILE A 86 3.42 13.90 6.96
N ALA A 87 3.25 13.99 8.27
CA ALA A 87 3.19 12.82 9.13
C ALA A 87 1.85 12.10 8.94
N CYS A 88 1.87 10.82 8.62
CA CYS A 88 0.70 9.95 8.58
C CYS A 88 0.68 9.13 9.88
N THR A 89 -0.36 9.28 10.72
CA THR A 89 -0.34 8.66 12.04
C THR A 89 -1.74 8.32 12.55
N ALA A 90 -1.81 7.32 13.42
CA ALA A 90 -3.02 6.97 14.16
C ALA A 90 -3.26 7.84 15.40
N ILE A 91 -2.44 8.85 15.64
CA ILE A 91 -2.46 9.76 16.78
C ILE A 91 -3.78 10.55 16.79
N SER A 92 -4.32 10.74 18.00
CA SER A 92 -5.62 11.38 18.21
C SER A 92 -5.58 12.64 19.11
N SER A 93 -4.45 12.90 19.81
CA SER A 93 -4.36 14.03 20.74
C SER A 93 -3.71 15.26 20.10
N PRO A 94 -4.16 16.49 20.45
CA PRO A 94 -3.56 17.72 19.96
C PRO A 94 -2.09 17.89 20.42
N GLU A 95 -1.75 17.39 21.60
CA GLU A 95 -0.41 17.49 22.18
C GLU A 95 0.59 16.66 21.37
N GLU A 96 0.18 15.47 20.91
CA GLU A 96 1.01 14.60 20.06
C GLU A 96 1.18 15.21 18.67
N GLU A 97 0.14 15.83 18.11
CA GLU A 97 0.20 16.56 16.84
C GLU A 97 1.21 17.70 16.93
N GLU A 98 1.16 18.51 18.00
CA GLU A 98 2.13 19.58 18.23
C GLU A 98 3.55 19.06 18.37
N ALA A 99 3.75 17.93 19.05
CA ALA A 99 5.06 17.28 19.19
C ALA A 99 5.64 16.84 17.84
N LEU A 100 4.81 16.36 16.90
CA LEU A 100 5.24 16.04 15.54
C LEU A 100 5.65 17.28 14.75
N LEU A 101 4.89 18.36 14.83
CA LEU A 101 5.25 19.63 14.19
C LEU A 101 6.58 20.17 14.73
N GLN A 102 6.82 20.06 16.03
CA GLN A 102 8.12 20.45 16.66
C GLN A 102 9.29 19.57 16.18
N LYS A 103 9.05 18.33 15.75
CA LYS A 103 10.04 17.45 15.12
C LYS A 103 10.35 17.81 13.66
N GLY A 104 9.68 18.83 13.09
CA GLY A 104 9.94 19.34 11.76
C GLY A 104 8.99 18.84 10.67
N PHE A 105 7.94 18.12 11.02
CA PHE A 105 6.86 17.83 10.07
C PHE A 105 6.13 19.11 9.68
N THR A 106 5.66 19.16 8.43
CA THR A 106 4.92 20.33 7.91
C THR A 106 3.46 20.31 8.34
N ALA A 107 2.86 19.12 8.40
CA ALA A 107 1.49 18.90 8.86
C ALA A 107 1.32 17.44 9.29
N VAL A 108 0.16 17.14 9.87
CA VAL A 108 -0.22 15.79 10.32
C VAL A 108 -1.49 15.34 9.61
N LEU A 109 -1.50 14.13 9.11
CA LEU A 109 -2.64 13.44 8.51
C LEU A 109 -2.98 12.22 9.37
N ARG A 110 -4.24 12.10 9.77
CA ARG A 110 -4.69 10.99 10.63
C ARG A 110 -5.06 9.77 9.81
N LYS A 111 -4.63 8.60 10.28
CA LYS A 111 -5.13 7.30 9.79
C LYS A 111 -6.48 6.98 10.49
N PRO A 112 -7.45 6.38 9.80
CA PRO A 112 -7.44 5.95 8.39
C PRO A 112 -7.49 7.14 7.43
N PHE A 113 -6.88 6.99 6.25
CA PHE A 113 -6.72 8.10 5.30
C PHE A 113 -8.04 8.66 4.81
N ASP A 114 -8.17 9.98 4.91
CA ASP A 114 -9.27 10.75 4.34
C ASP A 114 -8.82 11.42 3.05
N VAL A 115 -9.51 11.12 1.95
CA VAL A 115 -9.25 11.68 0.62
C VAL A 115 -9.26 13.22 0.65
N GLN A 116 -10.21 13.83 1.36
CA GLN A 116 -10.31 15.30 1.46
C GLN A 116 -9.12 15.88 2.22
N ALA A 117 -8.66 15.20 3.27
CA ALA A 117 -7.50 15.64 4.04
C ALA A 117 -6.22 15.54 3.20
N MET A 118 -6.03 14.47 2.44
CA MET A 118 -4.90 14.32 1.50
C MET A 118 -4.96 15.37 0.39
N GLN A 119 -6.13 15.63 -0.19
CA GLN A 119 -6.33 16.69 -1.19
C GLN A 119 -5.99 18.08 -0.61
N THR A 120 -6.41 18.34 0.62
CA THR A 120 -6.10 19.60 1.30
C THR A 120 -4.59 19.75 1.52
N ALA A 121 -3.90 18.69 1.92
CA ALA A 121 -2.45 18.69 2.10
C ALA A 121 -1.72 18.92 0.76
N LEU A 122 -2.13 18.25 -0.32
CA LEU A 122 -1.62 18.47 -1.66
C LEU A 122 -1.79 19.92 -2.10
N ASN A 123 -3.02 20.45 -2.04
CA ASN A 123 -3.33 21.80 -2.50
C ASN A 123 -2.61 22.89 -1.70
N ARG A 124 -2.35 22.65 -0.42
CA ARG A 124 -1.71 23.64 0.46
C ARG A 124 -0.18 23.62 0.35
N HIS A 125 0.41 22.45 0.15
CA HIS A 125 1.83 22.23 0.30
C HIS A 125 2.54 21.82 -0.99
N ALA A 126 1.89 21.08 -1.89
CA ALA A 126 2.43 20.90 -3.24
C ALA A 126 2.01 22.11 -4.09
N THR A 127 2.98 22.78 -4.70
CA THR A 127 2.69 23.91 -5.62
C THR A 127 2.04 23.31 -6.87
N LEU A 128 0.72 23.14 -6.84
CA LEU A 128 -0.07 22.76 -8.00
C LEU A 128 -0.21 24.02 -8.86
N SER A 129 0.59 24.13 -9.93
CA SER A 129 0.39 25.10 -10.97
C SER A 129 -0.74 24.61 -11.88
N GLY A 130 -1.99 24.85 -11.47
CA GLY A 130 -3.16 24.47 -12.26
C GLY A 130 -4.37 24.21 -11.37
N GLU A 131 -5.53 24.61 -11.87
CA GLU A 131 -6.84 24.33 -11.28
C GLU A 131 -7.00 22.81 -11.17
N ALA A 132 -7.41 22.33 -9.98
CA ALA A 132 -7.60 20.90 -9.73
C ALA A 132 -8.48 20.29 -10.85
N PRO A 133 -8.11 19.16 -11.44
CA PRO A 133 -9.01 18.50 -12.37
C PRO A 133 -10.33 18.23 -11.64
N ALA A 134 -11.44 18.63 -12.26
CA ALA A 134 -12.75 18.28 -11.74
C ALA A 134 -12.81 16.77 -11.55
N PRO A 135 -13.42 16.27 -10.46
CA PRO A 135 -13.52 14.84 -10.21
C PRO A 135 -14.01 14.17 -11.48
N SER A 136 -13.26 13.20 -11.96
CA SER A 136 -13.62 12.46 -13.17
C SER A 136 -15.03 11.92 -12.99
N PRO A 137 -15.92 12.08 -14.01
CA PRO A 137 -17.27 11.61 -13.89
C PRO A 137 -17.22 10.11 -13.56
N ASP A 138 -17.98 9.74 -12.53
CA ASP A 138 -18.26 8.40 -12.06
C ASP A 138 -18.09 7.38 -13.22
N PRO A 139 -17.18 6.41 -13.17
CA PRO A 139 -17.12 5.40 -14.20
C PRO A 139 -18.45 4.68 -14.18
N SER A 140 -19.30 4.99 -15.13
CA SER A 140 -20.63 4.41 -15.27
C SER A 140 -20.52 2.90 -15.09
N PRO A 141 -21.24 2.29 -14.13
CA PRO A 141 -21.10 0.88 -13.84
C PRO A 141 -21.46 0.09 -15.11
N ARG A 142 -20.51 -0.67 -15.63
CA ARG A 142 -20.84 -1.73 -16.54
C ARG A 142 -21.70 -2.71 -15.76
N VAL A 143 -23.01 -2.64 -16.00
CA VAL A 143 -24.06 -3.38 -15.32
C VAL A 143 -23.82 -4.89 -15.54
N GLY A 144 -23.52 -5.62 -14.48
CA GLY A 144 -23.39 -7.07 -14.50
C GLY A 144 -22.71 -7.65 -13.24
N ALA A 145 -21.50 -8.13 -13.39
CA ALA A 145 -20.76 -8.85 -12.34
C ALA A 145 -20.27 -7.93 -11.19
N GLY A 146 -19.85 -6.70 -11.49
CA GLY A 146 -19.40 -5.76 -10.45
C GLY A 146 -20.50 -5.32 -9.49
N HIS A 147 -21.75 -5.26 -9.95
CA HIS A 147 -22.91 -4.93 -9.10
C HIS A 147 -23.20 -6.06 -8.11
N ALA A 148 -23.19 -7.31 -8.57
CA ALA A 148 -23.43 -8.48 -7.73
C ALA A 148 -22.36 -8.65 -6.64
N ILE A 149 -21.08 -8.47 -7.00
CA ILE A 149 -19.97 -8.50 -6.02
C ILE A 149 -20.12 -7.38 -5.00
N ARG A 150 -20.46 -6.17 -5.44
CA ARG A 150 -20.66 -5.03 -4.55
C ARG A 150 -21.79 -5.29 -3.56
N GLU A 151 -22.90 -5.83 -4.02
CA GLU A 151 -24.06 -6.18 -3.18
C GLU A 151 -23.69 -7.25 -2.15
N GLU A 152 -22.93 -8.29 -2.54
CA GLU A 152 -22.42 -9.31 -1.64
C GLU A 152 -21.46 -8.74 -0.58
N LEU A 153 -20.56 -7.85 -0.99
CA LEU A 153 -19.62 -7.19 -0.08
C LEU A 153 -20.32 -6.21 0.88
N GLU A 154 -21.36 -5.49 0.46
CA GLU A 154 -22.08 -4.51 1.30
C GLU A 154 -22.67 -5.13 2.57
N HIS A 155 -22.82 -6.46 2.60
CA HIS A 155 -23.37 -7.20 3.73
C HIS A 155 -22.30 -7.92 4.58
N LEU A 156 -21.01 -7.61 4.42
CA LEU A 156 -19.96 -8.24 5.23
C LEU A 156 -20.08 -7.81 6.70
N PRO A 157 -20.33 -8.76 7.63
CA PRO A 157 -20.43 -8.44 9.05
C PRO A 157 -19.13 -7.84 9.60
N GLY A 158 -19.24 -6.79 10.39
CA GLY A 158 -18.10 -6.12 11.00
C GLY A 158 -17.30 -5.21 10.06
N PHE A 159 -17.78 -5.02 8.79
CA PHE A 159 -17.16 -4.13 7.81
C PHE A 159 -18.08 -2.99 7.40
N SER A 160 -17.52 -1.80 7.25
CA SER A 160 -18.11 -0.71 6.50
C SER A 160 -17.48 -0.68 5.09
N VAL A 161 -17.97 -1.53 4.20
CA VAL A 161 -17.47 -1.68 2.83
C VAL A 161 -17.52 -0.35 2.08
N ARG A 162 -18.56 0.45 2.33
CA ARG A 162 -18.68 1.80 1.77
C ARG A 162 -17.47 2.67 2.13
N GLN A 163 -17.08 2.69 3.42
CA GLN A 163 -15.91 3.47 3.84
C GLN A 163 -14.62 2.96 3.22
N GLY A 164 -14.44 1.64 3.11
CA GLY A 164 -13.28 1.04 2.44
C GLY A 164 -13.23 1.40 0.95
N LEU A 165 -14.36 1.33 0.24
CA LEU A 165 -14.46 1.72 -1.16
C LEU A 165 -14.24 3.23 -1.36
N ASP A 166 -14.78 4.08 -0.50
CA ASP A 166 -14.58 5.54 -0.59
C ASP A 166 -13.08 5.89 -0.51
N ARG A 167 -12.28 5.15 0.28
CA ARG A 167 -10.81 5.36 0.38
C ARG A 167 -10.04 4.98 -0.88
N VAL A 168 -10.54 4.04 -1.65
CA VAL A 168 -9.97 3.66 -2.95
C VAL A 168 -10.74 4.29 -4.11
N MET A 169 -11.42 5.41 -3.87
CA MET A 169 -12.15 6.19 -4.88
C MET A 169 -13.17 5.36 -5.67
N GLY A 170 -13.78 4.36 -5.02
CA GLY A 170 -14.74 3.46 -5.66
C GLY A 170 -14.11 2.35 -6.52
N ASN A 171 -12.80 2.22 -6.54
CA ASN A 171 -12.08 1.18 -7.28
C ASN A 171 -12.33 -0.20 -6.66
N LEU A 172 -13.43 -0.87 -7.08
CA LEU A 172 -13.83 -2.16 -6.55
C LEU A 172 -12.78 -3.27 -6.75
N PRO A 173 -12.13 -3.41 -7.91
CA PRO A 173 -11.06 -4.41 -8.09
C PRO A 173 -9.91 -4.22 -7.08
N LEU A 174 -9.46 -2.99 -6.87
CA LEU A 174 -8.43 -2.70 -5.87
C LEU A 174 -8.93 -3.03 -4.46
N TYR A 175 -10.16 -2.63 -4.11
CA TYR A 175 -10.71 -2.92 -2.80
C TYR A 175 -10.78 -4.43 -2.51
N VAL A 176 -11.19 -5.23 -3.50
CA VAL A 176 -11.18 -6.69 -3.39
C VAL A 176 -9.75 -7.22 -3.16
N SER A 177 -8.76 -6.72 -3.89
CA SER A 177 -7.35 -7.08 -3.67
C SER A 177 -6.90 -6.76 -2.25
N LEU A 178 -7.25 -5.57 -1.75
CA LEU A 178 -6.92 -5.14 -0.38
C LEU A 178 -7.56 -6.04 0.69
N LEU A 179 -8.78 -6.56 0.46
CA LEU A 179 -9.40 -7.51 1.40
C LEU A 179 -8.64 -8.84 1.45
N PHE A 180 -8.09 -9.33 0.33
CA PHE A 180 -7.24 -10.52 0.32
C PHE A 180 -5.91 -10.30 1.02
N ASP A 181 -5.26 -9.16 0.77
CA ASP A 181 -4.02 -8.77 1.45
C ASP A 181 -4.27 -8.62 2.95
N PHE A 182 -5.37 -7.97 3.34
CA PHE A 182 -5.76 -7.80 4.73
C PHE A 182 -5.96 -9.13 5.45
N ARG A 183 -6.55 -10.11 4.79
CA ARG A 183 -6.71 -11.45 5.37
C ARG A 183 -5.36 -12.08 5.71
N ARG A 184 -4.37 -11.94 4.83
CA ARG A 184 -3.01 -12.44 5.07
C ARG A 184 -2.35 -11.72 6.25
N GLU A 185 -2.36 -10.38 6.23
CA GLU A 185 -1.78 -9.55 7.28
C GLU A 185 -2.44 -9.81 8.65
N LEU A 186 -3.76 -10.06 8.66
CA LEU A 186 -4.51 -10.39 9.87
C LEU A 186 -4.01 -11.70 10.50
N ALA A 187 -3.82 -12.74 9.69
CA ALA A 187 -3.32 -14.04 10.16
C ALA A 187 -1.86 -13.94 10.67
N GLU A 188 -1.01 -13.16 10.01
CA GLU A 188 0.36 -12.91 10.43
C GLU A 188 0.40 -12.16 11.76
N ALA A 189 -0.37 -11.07 11.90
CA ALA A 189 -0.44 -10.29 13.12
C ALA A 189 -1.01 -11.09 14.30
N ASP A 190 -2.02 -11.93 14.09
CA ASP A 190 -2.55 -12.82 15.13
C ASP A 190 -1.47 -13.77 15.65
N ALA A 191 -0.71 -14.39 14.73
CA ALA A 191 0.38 -15.29 15.10
C ALA A 191 1.48 -14.57 15.89
N GLU A 192 1.85 -13.36 15.49
CA GLU A 192 2.84 -12.52 16.17
C GLU A 192 2.39 -12.14 17.58
N ILE A 193 1.13 -11.66 17.74
CA ILE A 193 0.57 -11.28 19.04
C ILE A 193 0.52 -12.48 19.99
N ARG A 194 0.11 -13.66 19.51
CA ARG A 194 0.10 -14.89 20.30
C ARG A 194 1.50 -15.30 20.76
N GLN A 195 2.48 -15.22 19.87
CA GLN A 195 3.87 -15.54 20.22
C GLN A 195 4.47 -14.53 21.19
N ALA A 196 4.22 -13.24 20.99
CA ALA A 196 4.68 -12.18 21.87
C ALA A 196 4.06 -12.32 23.28
N ARG A 197 2.76 -12.66 23.36
CA ARG A 197 2.08 -12.95 24.65
C ARG A 197 2.74 -14.10 25.41
N LEU A 198 3.11 -15.18 24.72
CA LEU A 198 3.79 -16.33 25.35
C LEU A 198 5.17 -15.98 25.92
N ARG A 199 5.80 -14.93 25.41
CA ARG A 199 7.13 -14.44 25.84
C ARG A 199 7.05 -13.26 26.80
N ASP A 200 5.83 -12.78 27.11
CA ASP A 200 5.57 -11.54 27.87
C ASP A 200 6.23 -10.31 27.21
N ASP A 201 6.28 -10.32 25.86
CA ASP A 201 6.88 -9.26 25.04
C ASP A 201 5.86 -8.17 24.70
N MET A 202 5.61 -7.29 25.67
CA MET A 202 4.67 -6.18 25.52
C MET A 202 5.01 -5.18 24.41
N PRO A 203 6.29 -4.85 24.14
CA PRO A 203 6.66 -4.02 22.99
C PRO A 203 6.19 -4.60 21.65
N SER A 204 6.42 -5.90 21.41
CA SER A 204 5.97 -6.56 20.17
C SER A 204 4.45 -6.60 20.06
N ILE A 205 3.72 -6.84 21.16
CA ILE A 205 2.25 -6.78 21.18
C ILE A 205 1.77 -5.39 20.75
N ARG A 206 2.37 -4.32 21.31
CA ARG A 206 2.00 -2.93 20.95
C ARG A 206 2.22 -2.65 19.48
N ALA A 207 3.36 -3.04 18.93
CA ALA A 207 3.68 -2.83 17.51
C ALA A 207 2.66 -3.54 16.60
N SER A 208 2.38 -4.83 16.84
CA SER A 208 1.42 -5.60 16.02
C SER A 208 -0.02 -5.08 16.15
N VAL A 209 -0.44 -4.64 17.35
CA VAL A 209 -1.75 -4.02 17.57
C VAL A 209 -1.87 -2.68 16.83
N HIS A 210 -0.84 -1.84 16.91
CA HIS A 210 -0.79 -0.56 16.20
C HIS A 210 -0.88 -0.74 14.68
N LYS A 211 -0.06 -1.63 14.14
CA LYS A 211 -0.07 -2.05 12.74
C LYS A 211 -1.47 -2.49 12.30
N LEU A 212 -2.02 -3.49 13.00
CA LEU A 212 -3.31 -4.07 12.65
C LEU A 212 -4.46 -3.04 12.74
N LYS A 213 -4.40 -2.11 13.70
CA LYS A 213 -5.36 -1.00 13.81
C LYS A 213 -5.35 -0.13 12.54
N GLY A 214 -4.17 0.25 12.05
CA GLY A 214 -4.02 1.09 10.85
C GLY A 214 -4.67 0.45 9.62
N ILE A 215 -4.32 -0.80 9.32
CA ILE A 215 -4.85 -1.51 8.15
C ILE A 215 -6.34 -1.84 8.29
N SER A 216 -6.81 -2.24 9.49
CA SER A 216 -8.24 -2.50 9.76
C SER A 216 -9.10 -1.26 9.48
N GLY A 217 -8.63 -0.10 9.93
CA GLY A 217 -9.31 1.17 9.65
C GLY A 217 -9.38 1.46 8.16
N ASN A 218 -8.31 1.24 7.43
CA ASN A 218 -8.22 1.55 6.00
C ASN A 218 -9.09 0.65 5.12
N VAL A 219 -9.21 -0.64 5.44
CA VAL A 219 -10.10 -1.55 4.70
C VAL A 219 -11.56 -1.50 5.18
N GLY A 220 -11.85 -0.74 6.22
CA GLY A 220 -13.21 -0.61 6.77
C GLY A 220 -13.65 -1.75 7.67
N ALA A 221 -12.74 -2.53 8.29
CA ALA A 221 -13.02 -3.56 9.28
C ALA A 221 -13.36 -2.91 10.64
N THR A 222 -14.55 -2.31 10.74
CA THR A 222 -14.95 -1.38 11.81
C THR A 222 -14.99 -2.01 13.19
N ASP A 223 -15.48 -3.25 13.31
CA ASP A 223 -15.61 -3.92 14.59
C ASP A 223 -14.24 -4.28 15.15
N LEU A 224 -13.38 -4.85 14.30
CA LEU A 224 -12.00 -5.15 14.67
C LEU A 224 -11.21 -3.86 15.00
N TYR A 225 -11.37 -2.81 14.19
CA TYR A 225 -10.75 -1.51 14.45
C TYR A 225 -11.10 -0.97 15.84
N THR A 226 -12.37 -1.03 16.22
CA THR A 226 -12.83 -0.55 17.54
C THR A 226 -12.17 -1.30 18.68
N GLN A 227 -12.06 -2.62 18.58
CA GLN A 227 -11.37 -3.45 19.58
C GLN A 227 -9.88 -3.15 19.68
N LEU A 228 -9.23 -2.92 18.53
CA LEU A 228 -7.81 -2.55 18.51
C LEU A 228 -7.54 -1.19 19.12
N VAL A 229 -8.45 -0.22 18.96
CA VAL A 229 -8.38 1.10 19.63
C VAL A 229 -8.45 0.95 21.15
N GLU A 230 -9.39 0.16 21.66
CA GLU A 230 -9.55 -0.09 23.09
C GLU A 230 -8.31 -0.80 23.69
N LEU A 231 -7.80 -1.82 22.97
CA LEU A 231 -6.61 -2.55 23.40
C LEU A 231 -5.38 -1.65 23.39
N GLU A 232 -5.18 -0.85 22.37
CA GLU A 232 -4.04 0.08 22.31
C GLU A 232 -4.05 1.10 23.45
N GLN A 233 -5.20 1.66 23.78
CA GLN A 233 -5.36 2.56 24.92
C GLN A 233 -5.03 1.85 26.25
N CYS A 234 -5.48 0.60 26.41
CA CYS A 234 -5.19 -0.19 27.59
C CYS A 234 -3.69 -0.51 27.71
N LEU A 235 -3.01 -0.80 26.58
CA LEU A 235 -1.57 -1.04 26.53
C LEU A 235 -0.73 0.18 26.93
N GLN A 236 -1.27 1.38 26.84
CA GLN A 236 -0.58 2.62 27.24
C GLN A 236 -0.64 2.91 28.73
N GLY A 237 -1.61 2.39 29.47
CA GLY A 237 -1.76 2.72 30.90
C GLY A 237 -2.69 1.81 31.72
N GLY A 238 -3.18 0.71 31.14
CA GLY A 238 -4.09 -0.23 31.79
C GLY A 238 -3.41 -1.24 32.71
N SER A 239 -4.21 -1.97 33.51
CA SER A 239 -3.75 -3.09 34.31
C SER A 239 -3.48 -4.32 33.43
N ALA A 240 -2.55 -5.18 33.82
CA ALA A 240 -2.22 -6.42 33.09
C ALA A 240 -3.45 -7.32 32.89
N GLU A 241 -4.34 -7.42 33.89
CA GLU A 241 -5.57 -8.20 33.81
C GLU A 241 -6.53 -7.68 32.72
N ASN A 242 -6.63 -6.37 32.55
CA ASN A 242 -7.44 -5.77 31.48
C ASN A 242 -6.84 -6.05 30.08
N VAL A 243 -5.52 -6.02 29.96
CA VAL A 243 -4.82 -6.34 28.71
C VAL A 243 -5.10 -7.77 28.30
N ASP A 244 -4.99 -8.74 29.23
CA ASP A 244 -5.25 -10.14 28.93
C ASP A 244 -6.68 -10.40 28.47
N ASN A 245 -7.66 -9.80 29.14
CA ASN A 245 -9.08 -9.92 28.77
C ASN A 245 -9.36 -9.32 27.37
N LEU A 246 -8.73 -8.19 27.06
CA LEU A 246 -8.87 -7.54 25.74
C LEU A 246 -8.17 -8.34 24.64
N LEU A 247 -7.02 -8.97 24.92
CA LEU A 247 -6.34 -9.86 23.98
C LEU A 247 -7.19 -11.10 23.69
N ASP A 248 -7.81 -11.71 24.70
CA ASP A 248 -8.73 -12.84 24.48
C ASP A 248 -9.96 -12.44 23.66
N THR A 249 -10.47 -11.23 23.87
CA THR A 249 -11.57 -10.67 23.07
C THR A 249 -11.11 -10.43 21.63
N LEU A 250 -9.92 -9.86 21.43
CA LEU A 250 -9.32 -9.63 20.10
C LEU A 250 -9.24 -10.92 19.28
N TYR A 251 -8.81 -12.03 19.87
CA TYR A 251 -8.73 -13.32 19.17
C TYR A 251 -10.09 -13.78 18.63
N GLY A 252 -11.18 -13.49 19.34
CA GLY A 252 -12.55 -13.73 18.87
C GLY A 252 -12.88 -12.90 17.63
N TYR A 253 -12.55 -11.60 17.64
CA TYR A 253 -12.76 -10.71 16.50
C TYR A 253 -11.91 -11.10 15.30
N VAL A 254 -10.64 -11.44 15.50
CA VAL A 254 -9.74 -11.91 14.43
C VAL A 254 -10.33 -13.15 13.77
N THR A 255 -10.73 -14.16 14.53
CA THR A 255 -11.31 -15.40 14.00
C THR A 255 -12.60 -15.13 13.23
N THR A 256 -13.45 -14.24 13.74
CA THR A 256 -14.70 -13.84 13.03
C THR A 256 -14.39 -13.12 11.72
N THR A 257 -13.46 -12.17 11.75
CA THR A 257 -13.04 -11.40 10.58
C THR A 257 -12.44 -12.31 9.51
N GLU A 258 -11.55 -13.24 9.88
CA GLU A 258 -10.99 -14.25 8.96
C GLU A 258 -12.07 -15.09 8.30
N SER A 259 -13.08 -15.53 9.05
CA SER A 259 -14.19 -16.32 8.55
C SER A 259 -15.03 -15.53 7.55
N VAL A 260 -15.31 -14.27 7.84
CA VAL A 260 -16.04 -13.34 6.96
C VAL A 260 -15.27 -13.12 5.66
N LEU A 261 -13.96 -12.86 5.74
CA LEU A 261 -13.10 -12.65 4.57
C LEU A 261 -12.96 -13.93 3.73
N ALA A 262 -12.94 -15.11 4.36
CA ALA A 262 -12.92 -16.39 3.65
C ALA A 262 -14.21 -16.62 2.87
N ALA A 263 -15.36 -16.31 3.46
CA ALA A 263 -16.68 -16.40 2.78
C ALA A 263 -16.78 -15.40 1.62
N ALA A 264 -16.34 -14.15 1.83
CA ALA A 264 -16.27 -13.14 0.78
C ALA A 264 -15.39 -13.59 -0.40
N GLY A 265 -14.21 -14.17 -0.12
CA GLY A 265 -13.31 -14.72 -1.14
C GLY A 265 -13.96 -15.84 -1.95
N GLN A 266 -14.76 -16.72 -1.33
CA GLN A 266 -15.50 -17.75 -2.04
C GLN A 266 -16.62 -17.16 -2.93
N ALA A 267 -17.35 -16.18 -2.43
CA ALA A 267 -18.38 -15.48 -3.17
C ALA A 267 -17.79 -14.76 -4.40
N ILE A 268 -16.67 -14.03 -4.22
CA ILE A 268 -15.98 -13.34 -5.31
C ILE A 268 -15.46 -14.34 -6.36
N ALA A 269 -14.91 -15.49 -5.94
CA ALA A 269 -14.43 -16.54 -6.84
C ALA A 269 -15.54 -17.19 -7.66
N ALA A 270 -16.79 -17.10 -7.22
CA ALA A 270 -17.96 -17.61 -7.96
C ALA A 270 -18.32 -16.71 -9.17
N TYR A 271 -17.70 -15.54 -9.31
CA TYR A 271 -17.90 -14.62 -10.44
C TYR A 271 -16.65 -14.55 -11.32
N PRO A 272 -16.36 -15.58 -12.15
CA PRO A 272 -15.13 -15.64 -12.95
C PRO A 272 -15.02 -14.54 -14.02
N GLU A 273 -16.13 -13.87 -14.34
CA GLU A 273 -16.16 -12.72 -15.25
C GLU A 273 -16.06 -11.36 -14.52
N ALA A 274 -15.94 -11.37 -13.20
CA ALA A 274 -15.62 -10.12 -12.50
C ALA A 274 -14.28 -9.63 -13.01
N PRO A 275 -14.18 -8.38 -13.52
CA PRO A 275 -12.92 -7.84 -13.92
C PRO A 275 -12.08 -7.58 -12.65
N LEU A 276 -11.41 -8.63 -12.14
CA LEU A 276 -10.22 -8.52 -11.31
C LEU A 276 -9.04 -8.00 -12.17
N SER A 277 -9.28 -7.76 -13.44
CA SER A 277 -8.43 -6.98 -14.31
C SER A 277 -8.65 -5.51 -13.97
N ILE A 278 -7.64 -4.88 -13.38
CA ILE A 278 -7.34 -3.47 -13.54
C ILE A 278 -7.85 -3.05 -14.93
N PRO A 279 -8.58 -1.92 -15.08
CA PRO A 279 -9.15 -1.57 -16.35
C PRO A 279 -8.06 -1.59 -17.41
N ALA A 280 -8.11 -2.59 -18.27
CA ALA A 280 -7.55 -2.48 -19.57
C ALA A 280 -8.40 -1.42 -20.30
N ALA A 281 -8.16 -0.16 -19.98
CA ALA A 281 -8.39 0.89 -20.94
C ALA A 281 -7.53 0.51 -22.14
N GLY A 282 -8.10 -0.09 -23.16
CA GLY A 282 -7.63 -0.24 -24.53
C GLY A 282 -6.14 -0.10 -24.86
N GLU A 283 -5.22 -0.29 -23.94
CA GLU A 283 -3.79 -0.30 -24.18
C GLU A 283 -3.42 -1.72 -24.61
N THR A 284 -3.23 -1.87 -25.89
CA THR A 284 -2.37 -2.92 -26.46
C THR A 284 -1.11 -2.97 -25.61
N LEU A 285 -0.81 -4.17 -25.09
CA LEU A 285 0.41 -4.47 -24.34
C LEU A 285 1.58 -3.69 -24.95
N ASP A 286 2.15 -2.72 -24.24
CA ASP A 286 3.25 -1.93 -24.78
C ASP A 286 4.53 -2.78 -24.76
N VAL A 287 4.60 -3.67 -25.73
CA VAL A 287 5.72 -4.60 -25.93
C VAL A 287 7.06 -3.87 -25.93
N ARG A 288 7.08 -2.60 -26.35
CA ARG A 288 8.30 -1.77 -26.38
C ARG A 288 8.83 -1.42 -25.00
N LYS A 289 7.95 -1.36 -23.99
CA LYS A 289 8.32 -1.13 -22.58
C LYS A 289 8.47 -2.45 -21.80
N LEU A 290 7.63 -3.42 -22.10
CA LEU A 290 7.63 -4.70 -21.39
C LEU A 290 8.87 -5.54 -21.71
N GLN A 291 9.27 -5.63 -22.98
CA GLN A 291 10.41 -6.46 -23.39
C GLN A 291 11.74 -6.02 -22.75
N PRO A 292 12.10 -4.71 -22.70
CA PRO A 292 13.29 -4.27 -21.97
C PRO A 292 13.22 -4.58 -20.46
N ALA A 293 12.06 -4.40 -19.81
CA ALA A 293 11.90 -4.72 -18.40
C ALA A 293 12.06 -6.20 -18.09
N LEU A 294 11.56 -7.09 -18.95
CA LEU A 294 11.77 -8.53 -18.85
C LEU A 294 13.26 -8.91 -19.01
N CYS A 295 13.94 -8.29 -19.98
CA CYS A 295 15.37 -8.53 -20.20
C CYS A 295 16.23 -8.06 -19.00
N GLU A 296 15.93 -6.89 -18.44
CA GLU A 296 16.59 -6.36 -17.25
C GLU A 296 16.36 -7.26 -16.03
N CYS A 297 15.12 -7.68 -15.80
CA CYS A 297 14.79 -8.58 -14.70
C CYS A 297 15.50 -9.92 -14.85
N LEU A 298 15.52 -10.52 -16.05
CA LEU A 298 16.21 -11.77 -16.33
C LEU A 298 17.72 -11.65 -16.07
N LEU A 299 18.34 -10.55 -16.49
CA LEU A 299 19.76 -10.31 -16.24
C LEU A 299 20.07 -10.25 -14.74
N LEU A 300 19.26 -9.55 -13.96
CA LEU A 300 19.42 -9.43 -12.52
C LEU A 300 19.20 -10.76 -11.79
N ILE A 301 18.24 -11.57 -12.24
CA ILE A 301 18.00 -12.92 -11.72
C ILE A 301 19.23 -13.82 -11.96
N ARG A 302 19.80 -13.82 -13.17
CA ARG A 302 21.00 -14.58 -13.51
C ARG A 302 22.25 -14.14 -12.75
N GLN A 303 22.29 -12.89 -12.32
CA GLN A 303 23.35 -12.34 -11.47
C GLN A 303 23.10 -12.54 -9.97
N TYR A 304 22.07 -13.27 -9.59
CA TYR A 304 21.64 -13.44 -8.18
C TYR A 304 21.49 -12.11 -7.44
N ASN A 305 21.02 -11.06 -8.16
CA ASN A 305 20.96 -9.71 -7.67
C ASN A 305 19.58 -9.43 -7.04
N THR A 306 19.55 -8.95 -5.82
CA THR A 306 18.31 -8.61 -5.09
C THR A 306 17.50 -7.51 -5.77
N ALA A 307 18.11 -6.69 -6.64
CA ALA A 307 17.41 -5.70 -7.46
C ALA A 307 16.42 -6.33 -8.47
N ALA A 308 16.50 -7.66 -8.69
CA ALA A 308 15.53 -8.40 -9.50
C ALA A 308 14.08 -8.22 -9.02
N ARG A 309 13.89 -8.02 -7.70
CA ARG A 309 12.57 -7.77 -7.10
C ARG A 309 11.96 -6.46 -7.61
N GLU A 310 12.74 -5.39 -7.65
CA GLU A 310 12.31 -4.08 -8.14
C GLU A 310 12.06 -4.10 -9.66
N ALA A 311 12.97 -4.72 -10.42
CA ALA A 311 12.85 -4.89 -11.85
C ALA A 311 11.59 -5.69 -12.21
N PHE A 312 11.25 -6.74 -11.46
CA PHE A 312 10.04 -7.52 -11.65
C PHE A 312 8.76 -6.73 -11.31
N GLY A 313 8.81 -5.82 -10.35
CA GLY A 313 7.75 -4.84 -10.10
C GLY A 313 7.40 -4.01 -11.33
N SER A 314 8.41 -3.62 -12.12
CA SER A 314 8.21 -2.92 -13.39
C SER A 314 7.57 -3.82 -14.46
N VAL A 315 7.98 -5.09 -14.54
CA VAL A 315 7.35 -6.09 -15.43
C VAL A 315 5.87 -6.25 -15.11
N ARG A 316 5.52 -6.43 -13.82
CA ARG A 316 4.12 -6.55 -13.38
C ARG A 316 3.28 -5.32 -13.75
N ARG A 317 3.86 -4.13 -13.62
CA ARG A 317 3.20 -2.85 -13.98
C ARG A 317 2.87 -2.79 -15.47
N PHE A 318 3.81 -3.19 -16.34
CA PHE A 318 3.59 -3.18 -17.79
C PHE A 318 2.65 -4.31 -18.26
N LEU A 319 2.52 -5.39 -17.48
CA LEU A 319 1.56 -6.47 -17.76
C LEU A 319 0.11 -6.07 -17.42
N GLY A 320 -0.10 -5.02 -16.62
CA GLY A 320 -1.44 -4.52 -16.33
C GLY A 320 -2.39 -5.57 -15.73
N GLY A 321 -1.87 -6.53 -14.96
CA GLY A 321 -2.65 -7.62 -14.37
C GLY A 321 -2.86 -8.85 -15.26
N GLN A 322 -2.32 -8.86 -16.49
CA GLN A 322 -2.28 -10.07 -17.31
C GLN A 322 -1.29 -11.08 -16.71
N CYS A 323 -1.56 -12.38 -16.89
CA CYS A 323 -0.71 -13.47 -16.38
C CYS A 323 -0.53 -13.46 -14.85
N GLY A 324 -1.62 -13.23 -14.10
CA GLY A 324 -1.57 -13.08 -12.64
C GLY A 324 -1.02 -14.31 -11.89
N ALA A 325 -1.33 -15.54 -12.33
CA ALA A 325 -0.82 -16.76 -11.72
C ALA A 325 0.70 -16.89 -11.89
N GLU A 326 1.18 -16.71 -13.12
CA GLU A 326 2.59 -16.80 -13.49
C GLU A 326 3.41 -15.70 -12.79
N THR A 327 2.89 -14.48 -12.74
CA THR A 327 3.58 -13.37 -12.08
C THR A 327 3.69 -13.57 -10.57
N ASN A 328 2.69 -14.16 -9.92
CA ASN A 328 2.75 -14.45 -8.49
C ASN A 328 3.76 -15.56 -8.17
N GLU A 329 3.87 -16.60 -9.00
CA GLU A 329 4.88 -17.64 -8.83
C GLU A 329 6.31 -17.10 -9.01
N ILE A 330 6.52 -16.23 -10.00
CA ILE A 330 7.80 -15.58 -10.23
C ILE A 330 8.15 -14.66 -9.06
N GLN A 331 7.21 -13.85 -8.58
CA GLN A 331 7.40 -12.98 -7.43
C GLN A 331 7.80 -13.78 -6.18
N HIS A 332 7.06 -14.85 -5.89
CA HIS A 332 7.38 -15.72 -4.75
C HIS A 332 8.78 -16.32 -4.86
N ALA A 333 9.18 -16.78 -6.05
CA ALA A 333 10.52 -17.33 -6.29
C ALA A 333 11.61 -16.26 -6.06
N ILE A 334 11.42 -15.03 -6.53
CA ILE A 334 12.33 -13.90 -6.28
C ILE A 334 12.42 -13.57 -4.79
N ASP A 335 11.28 -13.53 -4.09
CA ASP A 335 11.20 -13.19 -2.67
C ASP A 335 11.83 -14.25 -1.76
N THR A 336 11.83 -15.53 -2.20
CA THR A 336 12.47 -16.65 -1.50
C THR A 336 13.91 -16.92 -1.99
N PHE A 337 14.46 -16.05 -2.85
CA PHE A 337 15.80 -16.22 -3.46
C PHE A 337 15.99 -17.51 -4.26
N ASP A 338 14.89 -18.09 -4.75
CA ASP A 338 14.91 -19.22 -5.68
C ASP A 338 15.05 -18.71 -7.12
N PHE A 339 16.25 -18.21 -7.45
CA PHE A 339 16.52 -17.58 -8.73
C PHE A 339 16.42 -18.53 -9.93
N GLU A 340 16.63 -19.83 -9.77
CA GLU A 340 16.44 -20.82 -10.84
C GLU A 340 14.96 -20.95 -11.21
N LYS A 341 14.08 -21.00 -10.20
CA LYS A 341 12.64 -21.03 -10.41
C LYS A 341 12.12 -19.70 -10.96
N ALA A 342 12.65 -18.58 -10.48
CA ALA A 342 12.32 -17.25 -10.99
C ALA A 342 12.71 -17.08 -12.46
N GLU A 343 13.90 -17.53 -12.87
CA GLU A 343 14.35 -17.53 -14.27
C GLU A 343 13.43 -18.36 -15.16
N SER A 344 13.14 -19.60 -14.74
CA SER A 344 12.27 -20.51 -15.49
C SER A 344 10.87 -19.92 -15.67
N GLY A 345 10.31 -19.30 -14.63
CA GLY A 345 9.02 -18.62 -14.66
C GLY A 345 9.02 -17.41 -15.60
N LEU A 346 10.09 -16.60 -15.58
CA LEU A 346 10.20 -15.40 -16.42
C LEU A 346 10.32 -15.78 -17.91
N LEU A 347 11.08 -16.83 -18.23
CA LEU A 347 11.20 -17.35 -19.59
C LEU A 347 9.86 -17.91 -20.09
N HIS A 348 9.13 -18.62 -19.24
CA HIS A 348 7.81 -19.13 -19.57
C HIS A 348 6.82 -17.98 -19.82
N LEU A 349 6.84 -16.95 -18.98
CA LEU A 349 6.02 -15.74 -19.16
C LEU A 349 6.32 -15.06 -20.51
N ALA A 350 7.59 -14.94 -20.89
CA ALA A 350 7.98 -14.37 -22.17
C ALA A 350 7.45 -15.20 -23.36
N GLN A 351 7.49 -16.53 -23.26
CA GLN A 351 6.93 -17.44 -24.26
C GLN A 351 5.41 -17.29 -24.41
N LEU A 352 4.68 -17.19 -23.28
CA LEU A 352 3.22 -16.95 -23.29
C LEU A 352 2.84 -15.65 -23.98
N LEU A 353 3.72 -14.64 -23.93
CA LEU A 353 3.51 -13.31 -24.52
C LEU A 353 4.08 -13.18 -25.94
N ASP A 354 4.63 -14.27 -26.50
CA ASP A 354 5.31 -14.31 -27.82
C ASP A 354 6.43 -13.27 -27.92
N LEU A 355 7.22 -13.10 -26.84
CA LEU A 355 8.33 -12.15 -26.74
C LEU A 355 9.67 -12.87 -26.79
N GLU A 356 10.54 -12.47 -27.72
CA GLU A 356 11.94 -12.89 -27.72
C GLU A 356 12.76 -12.05 -26.73
N LEU A 357 13.27 -12.69 -25.67
CA LEU A 357 14.22 -12.05 -24.76
C LEU A 357 15.62 -12.11 -25.39
N ARG A 358 16.05 -10.99 -25.97
CA ARG A 358 17.43 -10.85 -26.48
C ARG A 358 18.30 -10.30 -25.37
N GLU A 359 19.45 -10.92 -25.16
CA GLU A 359 20.47 -10.35 -24.28
C GLU A 359 20.87 -8.97 -24.82
N PRO A 360 20.94 -7.93 -23.97
CA PRO A 360 21.52 -6.65 -24.37
C PRO A 360 22.98 -6.88 -24.78
N ASN A 361 23.28 -6.60 -26.03
CA ASN A 361 24.51 -6.82 -26.76
C ASN A 361 25.82 -6.81 -25.96
N GLY A 362 26.58 -7.89 -26.10
CA GLY A 362 28.01 -7.85 -26.31
C GLY A 362 28.90 -7.67 -25.08
N LEU A 363 29.15 -8.78 -24.38
CA LEU A 363 30.48 -9.04 -23.86
C LEU A 363 30.76 -10.53 -24.16
N SER A 364 31.54 -10.73 -25.24
CA SER A 364 32.23 -11.98 -25.54
C SER A 364 33.35 -12.22 -24.55
#